data_e460489e6b3327ce2b693f5b74824729
#
_entry.id   e460489e6b3327ce2b693f5b74824729
#
_cell.length_a   1.000
_cell.length_b   1.000
_cell.length_c   1.000
_cell.angle_alpha   90.00
_cell.angle_beta   90.00
_cell.angle_gamma   90.00
#
_symmetry.space_group_name_H-M   'P 1'
#
loop_
_entity.id
_entity.type
_entity.pdbx_description
1 polymer ?
#
loop_
_entity_poly.entity_id
_entity_poly.type
_entity_poly.pdbx_seq_one_letter_code
_entity_poly.pdbx_strand_id
1 'polypeptide(L)'
;MPHSSGGGSHGGGSHHSSSSHSSSHRSSSGPSRCIRTGYFPGATRYRYYHRHQPRYIYANYDIRKGRSPLRLLMLLFYIPFFIAIVGMASETFRVPQRLSTDYDASLVISDYINVLGDTKALENSLMAFYDETGITPAVFTVYNEDWQDNYSSLENYSYDLYVNAFDDEKHWLIVYSQPQEPDSSFNDWYWEGMQGDDTSDILTFAKADGFNSDLQRYLTDNSISVADAISRAFDNLTPKIMEKSVDTSMLFPFLFFGGFILINAYFMVFHDPSRKYRNAEVCPENAPVSAQSRSVQTAQTVQPPAPAAHEESCPYCGGNYVPGRDKRCPYCQALLDYSHDTNE
;
A
#
# COMPACT_ATOMS: atom_id res chain seq x y z
N MET A 1 2.89 -19.39 18.17
CA MET A 1 3.89 -18.79 19.07
C MET A 1 3.35 -17.48 19.61
N PRO A 2 3.48 -17.20 20.92
CA PRO A 2 2.99 -15.96 21.47
C PRO A 2 3.67 -14.77 20.79
N HIS A 3 2.95 -13.66 20.70
CA HIS A 3 3.43 -12.44 20.08
C HIS A 3 2.98 -11.21 20.87
N SER A 4 3.70 -10.10 20.72
CA SER A 4 3.34 -8.85 21.36
C SER A 4 1.98 -8.38 20.89
N SER A 5 1.09 -8.07 21.83
CA SER A 5 -0.16 -7.36 21.58
C SER A 5 0.01 -5.86 21.68
N GLY A 6 1.20 -5.41 22.04
CA GLY A 6 1.65 -4.04 22.15
C GLY A 6 2.23 -3.71 23.51
N GLY A 7 3.12 -2.76 23.54
CA GLY A 7 3.77 -2.24 24.73
C GLY A 7 3.83 -0.72 24.71
N GLY A 8 3.97 -0.10 25.86
CA GLY A 8 4.09 1.33 26.00
C GLY A 8 5.15 1.74 27.03
N SER A 9 5.75 2.89 26.79
CA SER A 9 6.73 3.49 27.71
C SER A 9 6.61 5.02 27.70
N HIS A 10 7.16 5.66 28.71
CA HIS A 10 7.39 7.10 28.73
C HIS A 10 8.83 7.36 28.25
N GLY A 11 9.01 7.52 26.91
CA GLY A 11 10.33 7.86 26.36
C GLY A 11 10.29 7.96 24.84
N GLY A 12 10.60 9.13 24.29
CA GLY A 12 10.60 9.40 22.86
C GLY A 12 11.89 8.97 22.18
N GLY A 13 11.79 8.19 21.10
CA GLY A 13 12.89 7.87 20.21
C GLY A 13 12.47 7.96 18.75
N SER A 14 13.16 8.80 17.97
CA SER A 14 12.93 9.02 16.54
C SER A 14 13.75 8.08 15.68
N HIS A 15 13.13 7.43 14.69
CA HIS A 15 13.82 6.60 13.70
C HIS A 15 13.88 7.27 12.33
N HIS A 16 15.08 7.30 11.73
CA HIS A 16 15.34 7.74 10.37
C HIS A 16 15.26 6.55 9.39
N SER A 17 14.53 6.73 8.30
CA SER A 17 14.48 5.77 7.19
C SER A 17 15.41 6.17 6.05
N SER A 18 16.20 5.21 5.56
CA SER A 18 17.09 5.35 4.40
C SER A 18 16.46 4.75 3.15
N SER A 19 16.49 5.52 2.04
CA SER A 19 16.01 5.12 0.73
C SER A 19 17.12 4.47 -0.11
N SER A 20 16.83 3.31 -0.73
CA SER A 20 17.71 2.63 -1.67
C SER A 20 17.24 2.83 -3.12
N HIS A 21 18.16 3.26 -3.99
CA HIS A 21 17.95 3.37 -5.43
C HIS A 21 18.25 2.03 -6.12
N SER A 22 17.32 1.55 -6.94
CA SER A 22 17.51 0.39 -7.81
C SER A 22 17.78 0.82 -9.25
N SER A 23 18.89 0.35 -9.82
CA SER A 23 19.27 0.51 -11.22
C SER A 23 18.61 -0.54 -12.11
N SER A 24 17.94 -0.13 -13.17
CA SER A 24 17.29 -1.02 -14.15
C SER A 24 18.28 -1.46 -15.23
N HIS A 25 18.50 -2.77 -15.36
CA HIS A 25 19.18 -3.39 -16.51
C HIS A 25 18.24 -3.45 -17.73
N ARG A 26 18.64 -2.82 -18.82
CA ARG A 26 18.02 -2.97 -20.14
C ARG A 26 18.54 -4.24 -20.80
N SER A 27 17.66 -5.24 -21.00
CA SER A 27 17.91 -6.37 -21.88
C SER A 27 17.62 -5.97 -23.34
N SER A 28 18.56 -6.22 -24.25
CA SER A 28 18.44 -6.01 -25.68
C SER A 28 17.53 -7.07 -26.30
N SER A 29 16.30 -6.70 -26.60
CA SER A 29 15.38 -7.48 -27.44
C SER A 29 15.32 -6.85 -28.83
N GLY A 30 15.14 -7.68 -29.87
CA GLY A 30 15.14 -7.37 -31.32
C GLY A 30 14.37 -6.10 -31.74
N PRO A 31 14.24 -5.80 -33.04
CA PRO A 31 13.78 -4.51 -33.54
C PRO A 31 12.43 -4.14 -32.91
N SER A 32 12.42 -3.08 -32.11
CA SER A 32 11.25 -2.63 -31.36
C SER A 32 10.09 -2.33 -32.32
N ARG A 33 8.91 -2.92 -32.06
CA ARG A 33 7.68 -2.64 -32.83
C ARG A 33 7.36 -1.15 -32.76
N CYS A 34 7.41 -0.48 -33.90
CA CYS A 34 7.21 0.96 -33.99
C CYS A 34 6.02 1.30 -34.89
N ILE A 35 5.21 2.27 -34.43
CA ILE A 35 4.14 2.88 -35.23
C ILE A 35 4.38 4.39 -35.22
N ARG A 36 4.42 5.02 -36.39
CA ARG A 36 4.58 6.47 -36.55
C ARG A 36 3.63 7.03 -37.60
N THR A 37 3.36 8.31 -37.55
CA THR A 37 2.62 9.02 -38.58
C THR A 37 3.45 9.35 -39.82
N GLY A 38 4.78 9.46 -39.66
CA GLY A 38 5.73 9.67 -40.74
C GLY A 38 6.40 8.36 -41.18
N TYR A 39 6.91 8.35 -42.42
CA TYR A 39 7.65 7.22 -42.96
C TYR A 39 8.97 7.00 -42.23
N PHE A 40 9.35 5.74 -42.07
CA PHE A 40 10.69 5.32 -41.64
C PHE A 40 11.11 4.06 -42.33
N PRO A 41 12.44 3.77 -42.51
CA PRO A 41 12.94 2.62 -43.27
C PRO A 41 12.39 1.29 -42.72
N GLY A 42 11.88 0.45 -43.62
CA GLY A 42 11.29 -0.86 -43.30
C GLY A 42 9.85 -0.81 -42.79
N ALA A 43 9.21 0.36 -42.82
CA ALA A 43 7.81 0.49 -42.42
C ALA A 43 6.85 0.29 -43.62
N THR A 44 5.77 -0.43 -43.36
CA THR A 44 4.63 -0.56 -44.27
C THR A 44 3.60 0.52 -43.97
N ARG A 45 3.04 1.13 -45.02
CA ARG A 45 1.99 2.12 -44.92
C ARG A 45 0.63 1.46 -44.77
N TYR A 46 -0.13 1.91 -43.74
CA TYR A 46 -1.49 1.44 -43.47
C TYR A 46 -2.46 2.61 -43.52
N ARG A 47 -3.65 2.38 -44.13
CA ARG A 47 -4.80 3.26 -44.12
C ARG A 47 -5.83 2.72 -43.13
N TYR A 48 -6.28 3.51 -42.15
CA TYR A 48 -7.37 3.17 -41.26
C TYR A 48 -8.37 4.32 -41.17
N TYR A 49 -9.58 4.02 -40.80
CA TYR A 49 -10.63 5.03 -40.66
C TYR A 49 -10.84 5.36 -39.19
N HIS A 50 -10.80 6.66 -38.87
CA HIS A 50 -11.15 7.17 -37.55
C HIS A 50 -12.23 8.25 -37.71
N ARG A 51 -13.43 8.03 -37.14
CA ARG A 51 -14.59 8.92 -37.30
C ARG A 51 -14.90 9.20 -38.78
N HIS A 52 -14.93 8.15 -39.60
CA HIS A 52 -15.16 8.18 -41.05
C HIS A 52 -14.09 8.92 -41.89
N GLN A 53 -13.01 9.39 -41.27
CA GLN A 53 -11.90 10.01 -42.02
C GLN A 53 -10.74 9.04 -42.20
N PRO A 54 -10.18 8.93 -43.41
CA PRO A 54 -9.01 8.08 -43.67
C PRO A 54 -7.78 8.70 -42.99
N ARG A 55 -7.05 7.89 -42.25
CA ARG A 55 -5.76 8.27 -41.65
C ARG A 55 -4.70 7.27 -42.04
N TYR A 56 -3.47 7.76 -42.18
CA TYR A 56 -2.33 6.96 -42.59
C TYR A 56 -1.33 6.88 -41.45
N ILE A 57 -0.77 5.67 -41.27
CA ILE A 57 0.30 5.40 -40.31
C ILE A 57 1.31 4.44 -40.93
N TYR A 58 2.53 4.45 -40.43
CA TYR A 58 3.62 3.57 -40.84
C TYR A 58 4.01 2.66 -39.70
N ALA A 59 4.16 1.36 -39.95
CA ALA A 59 4.53 0.37 -38.94
C ALA A 59 5.49 -0.66 -39.53
N ASN A 60 6.45 -1.12 -38.73
CA ASN A 60 7.39 -2.18 -39.09
C ASN A 60 6.88 -3.59 -38.78
N TYR A 61 5.61 -3.72 -38.44
CA TYR A 61 4.92 -5.00 -38.20
C TYR A 61 3.46 -4.92 -38.63
N ASP A 62 2.83 -6.08 -38.79
CA ASP A 62 1.40 -6.12 -39.16
C ASP A 62 0.52 -5.69 -38.00
N ILE A 63 0.00 -4.46 -38.05
CA ILE A 63 -0.85 -3.84 -37.04
C ILE A 63 -2.27 -4.42 -36.99
N ARG A 64 -2.70 -5.17 -37.99
CA ARG A 64 -4.02 -5.80 -38.08
C ARG A 64 -4.15 -7.03 -37.20
N LYS A 65 -3.01 -7.69 -36.96
CA LYS A 65 -2.96 -8.83 -36.05
C LYS A 65 -3.25 -8.35 -34.64
N GLY A 66 -4.41 -8.73 -34.12
CA GLY A 66 -4.76 -8.55 -32.73
C GLY A 66 -3.72 -9.20 -31.80
N ARG A 67 -3.72 -8.82 -30.56
CA ARG A 67 -2.85 -9.46 -29.56
C ARG A 67 -3.15 -10.95 -29.47
N SER A 68 -2.10 -11.76 -29.29
CA SER A 68 -2.23 -13.19 -29.10
C SER A 68 -3.16 -13.55 -27.95
N PRO A 69 -4.03 -14.57 -28.08
CA PRO A 69 -4.84 -15.06 -26.96
C PRO A 69 -3.97 -15.60 -25.79
N LEU A 70 -2.68 -15.85 -26.04
CA LEU A 70 -1.72 -16.27 -25.02
C LEU A 70 -1.65 -15.28 -23.83
N ARG A 71 -2.03 -14.02 -24.02
CA ARG A 71 -2.11 -13.06 -22.92
C ARG A 71 -3.16 -13.43 -21.85
N LEU A 72 -4.19 -14.22 -22.21
CA LEU A 72 -5.13 -14.74 -21.23
C LEU A 72 -4.44 -15.69 -20.24
N LEU A 73 -3.38 -16.39 -20.68
CA LEU A 73 -2.58 -17.21 -19.78
C LEU A 73 -1.85 -16.35 -18.72
N MET A 74 -1.57 -15.09 -19.03
CA MET A 74 -1.00 -14.17 -18.03
C MET A 74 -1.95 -13.90 -16.86
N LEU A 75 -3.27 -14.13 -17.01
CA LEU A 75 -4.21 -14.06 -15.89
C LEU A 75 -3.93 -15.15 -14.83
N LEU A 76 -3.30 -16.27 -15.22
CA LEU A 76 -2.92 -17.30 -14.25
C LEU A 76 -1.94 -16.76 -13.20
N PHE A 77 -1.11 -15.76 -13.54
CA PHE A 77 -0.24 -15.10 -12.58
C PHE A 77 -0.99 -14.33 -11.51
N TYR A 78 -2.25 -13.95 -11.76
CA TYR A 78 -3.07 -13.23 -10.76
C TYR A 78 -3.81 -14.19 -9.82
N ILE A 79 -3.86 -15.49 -10.11
CA ILE A 79 -4.56 -16.48 -9.26
C ILE A 79 -4.06 -16.43 -7.80
N PRO A 80 -2.74 -16.51 -7.52
CA PRO A 80 -2.26 -16.46 -6.13
C PRO A 80 -2.62 -15.14 -5.45
N PHE A 81 -2.62 -14.03 -6.18
CA PHE A 81 -3.03 -12.73 -5.63
C PHE A 81 -4.53 -12.68 -5.32
N PHE A 82 -5.38 -13.28 -6.16
CA PHE A 82 -6.81 -13.39 -5.87
C PHE A 82 -7.07 -14.27 -4.65
N ILE A 83 -6.34 -15.38 -4.50
CA ILE A 83 -6.43 -16.24 -3.31
C ILE A 83 -6.02 -15.45 -2.06
N ALA A 84 -4.91 -14.70 -2.13
CA ALA A 84 -4.47 -13.86 -1.01
C ALA A 84 -5.49 -12.77 -0.66
N ILE A 85 -6.11 -12.12 -1.66
CA ILE A 85 -7.16 -11.12 -1.46
C ILE A 85 -8.40 -11.74 -0.78
N VAL A 86 -8.82 -12.93 -1.22
CA VAL A 86 -9.95 -13.65 -0.61
C VAL A 86 -9.60 -14.06 0.83
N GLY A 87 -8.35 -14.49 1.08
CA GLY A 87 -7.85 -14.78 2.42
C GLY A 87 -7.92 -13.56 3.34
N MET A 88 -7.37 -12.43 2.91
CA MET A 88 -7.44 -11.16 3.67
C MET A 88 -8.88 -10.71 3.92
N ALA A 89 -9.77 -10.88 2.93
CA ALA A 89 -11.18 -10.55 3.10
C ALA A 89 -11.84 -11.45 4.15
N SER A 90 -11.52 -12.75 4.16
CA SER A 90 -12.10 -13.68 5.14
C SER A 90 -11.68 -13.34 6.57
N GLU A 91 -10.42 -12.94 6.79
CA GLU A 91 -9.93 -12.47 8.09
C GLU A 91 -10.67 -11.20 8.54
N THR A 92 -10.80 -10.22 7.63
CA THR A 92 -11.46 -8.94 7.92
C THR A 92 -12.94 -9.09 8.35
N PHE A 93 -13.61 -10.17 7.95
CA PHE A 93 -15.05 -10.39 8.20
C PHE A 93 -15.33 -11.54 9.16
N ARG A 94 -14.33 -12.08 9.86
CA ARG A 94 -14.55 -13.14 10.85
C ARG A 94 -15.43 -12.64 12.00
N VAL A 95 -16.30 -13.54 12.47
CA VAL A 95 -17.07 -13.35 13.71
C VAL A 95 -16.29 -14.04 14.82
N PRO A 96 -15.85 -13.34 15.86
CA PRO A 96 -15.17 -13.96 16.98
C PRO A 96 -16.03 -15.07 17.59
N GLN A 97 -15.39 -16.17 17.95
CA GLN A 97 -16.06 -17.26 18.68
C GLN A 97 -15.30 -17.49 19.97
N ARG A 98 -16.03 -17.68 21.07
CA ARG A 98 -15.44 -17.95 22.38
C ARG A 98 -14.53 -19.17 22.31
N LEU A 99 -13.33 -19.08 22.87
CA LEU A 99 -12.39 -20.21 22.92
C LEU A 99 -12.94 -21.35 23.77
N SER A 100 -12.52 -22.56 23.41
CA SER A 100 -12.82 -23.74 24.24
C SER A 100 -12.01 -23.68 25.53
N THR A 101 -12.59 -24.18 26.62
CA THR A 101 -12.00 -24.17 27.97
C THR A 101 -11.34 -25.51 28.33
N ASP A 102 -10.76 -26.19 27.36
CA ASP A 102 -10.06 -27.48 27.50
C ASP A 102 -8.57 -27.35 27.87
N TYR A 103 -8.20 -26.27 28.54
CA TYR A 103 -6.84 -25.94 28.99
C TYR A 103 -6.87 -25.46 30.46
N ASP A 104 -5.70 -25.24 31.07
CA ASP A 104 -5.61 -24.67 32.41
C ASP A 104 -5.98 -23.17 32.37
N ALA A 105 -7.22 -22.87 32.71
CA ALA A 105 -7.80 -21.55 32.70
C ALA A 105 -7.67 -20.83 34.06
N SER A 106 -6.70 -21.21 34.88
CA SER A 106 -6.45 -20.56 36.18
C SER A 106 -5.99 -19.12 35.97
N LEU A 107 -6.75 -18.18 36.55
CA LEU A 107 -6.35 -16.77 36.53
C LEU A 107 -5.05 -16.55 37.29
N VAL A 108 -4.06 -15.89 36.68
CA VAL A 108 -2.75 -15.63 37.28
C VAL A 108 -2.54 -14.14 37.50
N ILE A 109 -2.42 -13.74 38.77
CA ILE A 109 -1.98 -12.39 39.15
C ILE A 109 -0.75 -12.54 40.04
N SER A 110 0.42 -12.15 39.52
CA SER A 110 1.69 -12.24 40.20
C SER A 110 2.26 -10.85 40.46
N ASP A 111 1.95 -10.32 41.64
CA ASP A 111 2.41 -8.98 42.08
C ASP A 111 3.74 -9.10 42.83
N TYR A 112 4.85 -9.26 42.09
CA TYR A 112 6.19 -9.42 42.71
C TYR A 112 6.69 -8.13 43.38
N ILE A 113 6.21 -6.97 42.95
CA ILE A 113 6.69 -5.68 43.43
C ILE A 113 5.69 -4.96 44.33
N ASN A 114 4.59 -5.61 44.70
CA ASN A 114 3.54 -5.12 45.59
C ASN A 114 2.96 -3.74 45.17
N VAL A 115 2.74 -3.53 43.86
CA VAL A 115 2.24 -2.27 43.30
C VAL A 115 0.73 -2.32 43.01
N LEU A 116 0.12 -3.52 42.93
CA LEU A 116 -1.29 -3.66 42.63
C LEU A 116 -2.21 -3.35 43.81
N GLY A 117 -1.75 -3.61 45.03
CA GLY A 117 -2.55 -3.39 46.23
C GLY A 117 -3.77 -4.30 46.34
N ASP A 118 -5.00 -3.74 46.40
CA ASP A 118 -6.23 -4.53 46.39
C ASP A 118 -6.56 -4.97 44.98
N THR A 119 -6.41 -6.27 44.72
CA THR A 119 -6.61 -6.90 43.37
C THR A 119 -8.04 -7.31 43.11
N LYS A 120 -8.97 -7.16 44.06
CA LYS A 120 -10.31 -7.71 43.92
C LYS A 120 -11.10 -7.14 42.73
N ALA A 121 -10.96 -5.84 42.47
CA ALA A 121 -11.58 -5.22 41.29
C ALA A 121 -10.96 -5.75 39.98
N LEU A 122 -9.62 -5.84 39.97
CA LEU A 122 -8.86 -6.40 38.86
C LEU A 122 -9.27 -7.85 38.58
N GLU A 123 -9.31 -8.72 39.59
CA GLU A 123 -9.76 -10.12 39.46
C GLU A 123 -11.15 -10.22 38.82
N ASN A 124 -12.10 -9.38 39.23
CA ASN A 124 -13.45 -9.35 38.67
C ASN A 124 -13.43 -8.95 37.18
N SER A 125 -12.65 -7.96 36.79
CA SER A 125 -12.54 -7.51 35.39
C SER A 125 -11.88 -8.57 34.51
N LEU A 126 -10.82 -9.21 35.02
CA LEU A 126 -10.16 -10.30 34.31
C LEU A 126 -11.06 -11.53 34.15
N MET A 127 -11.82 -11.87 35.21
CA MET A 127 -12.76 -12.98 35.14
C MET A 127 -13.91 -12.69 34.15
N ALA A 128 -14.45 -11.47 34.14
CA ALA A 128 -15.47 -11.06 33.19
C ALA A 128 -14.98 -11.17 31.73
N PHE A 129 -13.71 -10.80 31.48
CA PHE A 129 -13.09 -10.97 30.17
C PHE A 129 -12.94 -12.44 29.77
N TYR A 130 -12.48 -13.28 30.71
CA TYR A 130 -12.39 -14.73 30.49
C TYR A 130 -13.76 -15.35 30.20
N ASP A 131 -14.77 -14.99 30.98
CA ASP A 131 -16.12 -15.52 30.81
C ASP A 131 -16.70 -15.18 29.43
N GLU A 132 -16.39 -14.00 28.89
CA GLU A 132 -16.85 -13.58 27.57
C GLU A 132 -16.07 -14.26 26.45
N THR A 133 -14.73 -14.35 26.57
CA THR A 133 -13.84 -14.71 25.47
C THR A 133 -13.33 -16.16 25.51
N GLY A 134 -13.20 -16.73 26.70
CA GLY A 134 -12.43 -17.96 26.95
C GLY A 134 -10.90 -17.75 26.89
N ILE A 135 -10.40 -16.52 26.72
CA ILE A 135 -8.99 -16.17 26.85
C ILE A 135 -8.68 -15.94 28.31
N THR A 136 -7.67 -16.61 28.86
CA THR A 136 -7.27 -16.38 30.26
C THR A 136 -6.29 -15.23 30.35
N PRO A 137 -6.67 -14.08 30.94
CA PRO A 137 -5.73 -12.99 31.17
C PRO A 137 -4.82 -13.30 32.36
N ALA A 138 -3.58 -12.85 32.27
CA ALA A 138 -2.60 -12.92 33.35
C ALA A 138 -1.93 -11.57 33.56
N VAL A 139 -1.62 -11.21 34.79
CA VAL A 139 -0.96 -9.96 35.13
C VAL A 139 0.28 -10.24 35.98
N PHE A 140 1.42 -9.73 35.52
CA PHE A 140 2.68 -9.82 36.24
C PHE A 140 3.22 -8.42 36.46
N THR A 141 3.76 -8.16 37.65
CA THR A 141 4.48 -6.93 37.96
C THR A 141 5.93 -7.26 38.33
N VAL A 142 6.88 -6.53 37.76
CA VAL A 142 8.31 -6.77 37.89
C VAL A 142 9.09 -5.47 38.07
N TYR A 143 10.32 -5.55 38.59
CA TYR A 143 11.22 -4.39 38.55
C TYR A 143 11.90 -4.22 37.20
N ASN A 144 12.28 -3.00 36.84
CA ASN A 144 13.06 -2.73 35.64
C ASN A 144 14.38 -3.49 35.65
N GLU A 145 15.00 -3.60 36.80
CA GLU A 145 16.26 -4.30 37.04
C GLU A 145 16.17 -5.80 36.76
N ASP A 146 14.97 -6.41 36.86
CA ASP A 146 14.79 -7.85 36.60
C ASP A 146 15.00 -8.22 35.14
N TRP A 147 14.80 -7.28 34.21
CA TRP A 147 14.88 -7.56 32.79
C TRP A 147 15.93 -6.73 32.04
N GLN A 148 16.21 -5.46 32.45
CA GLN A 148 17.08 -4.56 31.68
C GLN A 148 18.51 -5.06 31.52
N ASP A 149 19.03 -5.83 32.47
CA ASP A 149 20.40 -6.37 32.43
C ASP A 149 20.54 -7.58 31.47
N ASN A 150 19.45 -8.30 31.23
CA ASN A 150 19.47 -9.58 30.52
C ASN A 150 18.70 -9.59 29.21
N TYR A 151 17.78 -8.64 28.98
CA TYR A 151 16.91 -8.54 27.83
C TYR A 151 17.05 -7.19 27.16
N SER A 152 16.94 -7.17 25.83
CA SER A 152 17.02 -5.93 25.06
C SER A 152 15.73 -5.08 25.13
N SER A 153 14.62 -5.68 25.56
CA SER A 153 13.31 -5.02 25.72
C SER A 153 12.42 -5.79 26.70
N LEU A 154 11.41 -5.11 27.23
CA LEU A 154 10.38 -5.77 28.04
C LEU A 154 9.58 -6.78 27.23
N GLU A 155 9.43 -6.57 25.93
CA GLU A 155 8.81 -7.53 25.00
C GLU A 155 9.51 -8.88 25.01
N ASN A 156 10.86 -8.91 24.89
CA ASN A 156 11.62 -10.15 24.93
C ASN A 156 11.54 -10.86 26.29
N TYR A 157 11.55 -10.10 27.36
CA TYR A 157 11.33 -10.64 28.71
C TYR A 157 9.93 -11.22 28.88
N SER A 158 8.91 -10.50 28.42
CA SER A 158 7.52 -10.93 28.49
C SER A 158 7.25 -12.17 27.64
N TYR A 159 7.93 -12.30 26.49
CA TYR A 159 7.90 -13.51 25.68
C TYR A 159 8.42 -14.72 26.44
N ASP A 160 9.62 -14.63 27.03
CA ASP A 160 10.20 -15.71 27.82
C ASP A 160 9.33 -16.03 29.05
N LEU A 161 8.77 -15.01 29.69
CA LEU A 161 7.85 -15.18 30.80
C LEU A 161 6.59 -15.96 30.38
N TYR A 162 6.01 -15.61 29.23
CA TYR A 162 4.85 -16.28 28.67
C TYR A 162 5.13 -17.76 28.41
N VAL A 163 6.22 -18.06 27.68
CA VAL A 163 6.57 -19.43 27.28
C VAL A 163 6.90 -20.30 28.49
N ASN A 164 7.43 -19.70 29.57
CA ASN A 164 7.72 -20.43 30.81
C ASN A 164 6.52 -20.61 31.73
N ALA A 165 5.52 -19.72 31.64
CA ALA A 165 4.35 -19.73 32.50
C ALA A 165 3.19 -20.56 31.93
N PHE A 166 3.09 -20.67 30.61
CA PHE A 166 1.94 -21.27 29.93
C PHE A 166 2.38 -22.31 28.89
N ASP A 167 1.73 -23.46 28.90
CA ASP A 167 1.98 -24.55 27.93
C ASP A 167 1.07 -24.43 26.67
N ASP A 168 0.23 -23.41 26.61
CA ASP A 168 -0.75 -23.18 25.52
C ASP A 168 -0.70 -21.75 24.98
N GLU A 169 -1.48 -21.50 23.91
CA GLU A 169 -1.54 -20.23 23.21
C GLU A 169 -2.87 -19.50 23.44
N LYS A 170 -3.55 -19.74 24.60
CA LYS A 170 -4.88 -19.19 24.92
C LYS A 170 -4.85 -18.16 26.04
N HIS A 171 -3.66 -17.72 26.44
CA HIS A 171 -3.46 -16.71 27.48
C HIS A 171 -3.20 -15.33 26.87
N TRP A 172 -3.51 -14.31 27.67
CA TRP A 172 -3.09 -12.92 27.40
C TRP A 172 -2.41 -12.35 28.64
N LEU A 173 -1.09 -12.24 28.54
CA LEU A 173 -0.23 -11.74 29.61
C LEU A 173 -0.05 -10.23 29.51
N ILE A 174 -0.26 -9.52 30.61
CA ILE A 174 0.10 -8.12 30.78
C ILE A 174 1.24 -8.05 31.80
N VAL A 175 2.36 -7.50 31.39
CA VAL A 175 3.53 -7.27 32.27
C VAL A 175 3.65 -5.77 32.53
N TYR A 176 3.67 -5.39 33.79
CA TYR A 176 3.98 -4.02 34.21
C TYR A 176 5.32 -3.99 34.91
N SER A 177 6.16 -3.01 34.60
CA SER A 177 7.49 -2.85 35.17
C SER A 177 7.75 -1.42 35.62
N GLN A 178 8.41 -1.28 36.76
CA GLN A 178 8.86 0.02 37.30
C GLN A 178 10.22 -0.17 38.02
N PRO A 179 11.00 0.92 38.24
CA PRO A 179 12.25 0.84 38.98
C PRO A 179 12.00 0.47 40.45
N GLN A 180 12.96 -0.20 41.05
CA GLN A 180 12.94 -0.54 42.51
C GLN A 180 12.96 0.73 43.36
N GLU A 181 13.71 1.74 42.97
CA GLU A 181 13.80 3.01 43.61
C GLU A 181 13.32 4.13 42.66
N PRO A 182 12.01 4.39 42.57
CA PRO A 182 11.50 5.45 41.72
C PRO A 182 11.98 6.83 42.21
N ASP A 183 12.47 7.66 41.30
CA ASP A 183 12.84 9.03 41.61
C ASP A 183 11.59 9.91 41.81
N SER A 184 11.80 11.19 42.20
CA SER A 184 10.70 12.12 42.49
C SER A 184 9.84 12.50 41.27
N SER A 185 10.32 12.21 40.04
CA SER A 185 9.60 12.47 38.78
C SER A 185 8.84 11.26 38.29
N PHE A 186 9.14 10.07 38.76
CA PHE A 186 8.56 8.76 38.44
C PHE A 186 7.95 8.65 37.04
N ASN A 187 8.81 8.56 36.01
CA ASN A 187 8.40 8.42 34.63
C ASN A 187 9.02 7.17 33.97
N ASP A 188 9.72 6.33 34.73
CA ASP A 188 10.48 5.17 34.22
C ASP A 188 9.71 3.87 34.50
N TRP A 189 8.48 3.81 33.98
CA TRP A 189 7.67 2.61 33.99
C TRP A 189 7.41 2.14 32.57
N TYR A 190 7.23 0.84 32.42
CA TYR A 190 6.97 0.16 31.18
C TYR A 190 5.82 -0.82 31.34
N TRP A 191 5.18 -1.17 30.27
CA TRP A 191 4.27 -2.30 30.23
C TRP A 191 4.34 -2.97 28.86
N GLU A 192 4.00 -4.27 28.84
CA GLU A 192 3.96 -5.08 27.62
C GLU A 192 2.79 -6.05 27.69
N GLY A 193 2.08 -6.20 26.56
CA GLY A 193 1.05 -7.21 26.36
C GLY A 193 1.57 -8.33 25.48
N MET A 194 1.44 -9.58 25.93
CA MET A 194 1.82 -10.76 25.17
C MET A 194 0.62 -11.69 25.03
N GLN A 195 0.23 -11.98 23.78
CA GLN A 195 -0.92 -12.83 23.50
C GLN A 195 -0.51 -14.11 22.77
N GLY A 196 -1.18 -15.22 23.06
CA GLY A 196 -1.00 -16.46 22.33
C GLY A 196 -1.70 -16.44 20.96
N ASP A 197 -1.19 -17.21 20.00
CA ASP A 197 -1.70 -17.25 18.62
C ASP A 197 -3.19 -17.58 18.54
N ASP A 198 -3.67 -18.51 19.39
CA ASP A 198 -5.07 -18.96 19.41
C ASP A 198 -6.05 -17.85 19.82
N THR A 199 -5.54 -16.75 20.42
CA THR A 199 -6.38 -15.62 20.83
C THR A 199 -6.67 -14.64 19.71
N SER A 200 -5.91 -14.69 18.61
CA SER A 200 -5.87 -13.67 17.54
C SER A 200 -7.21 -13.45 16.82
N ASP A 201 -8.07 -14.48 16.77
CA ASP A 201 -9.41 -14.37 16.17
C ASP A 201 -10.37 -13.49 17.00
N ILE A 202 -10.13 -13.41 18.32
CA ILE A 202 -10.92 -12.63 19.27
C ILE A 202 -10.21 -11.29 19.57
N LEU A 203 -8.96 -11.38 20.02
CA LEU A 203 -8.10 -10.24 20.34
C LEU A 203 -7.34 -9.80 19.08
N THR A 204 -8.07 -9.22 18.13
CA THR A 204 -7.48 -8.70 16.89
C THR A 204 -6.58 -7.50 17.16
N PHE A 205 -5.68 -7.19 16.21
CA PHE A 205 -4.80 -6.02 16.32
C PHE A 205 -5.54 -4.72 16.68
N ALA A 206 -6.70 -4.45 16.05
CA ALA A 206 -7.46 -3.24 16.33
C ALA A 206 -8.04 -3.20 17.77
N LYS A 207 -8.42 -4.36 18.32
CA LYS A 207 -8.94 -4.46 19.68
C LYS A 207 -7.81 -4.35 20.71
N ALA A 208 -6.67 -5.00 20.43
CA ALA A 208 -5.46 -4.86 21.24
C ALA A 208 -4.96 -3.41 21.26
N ASP A 209 -4.92 -2.73 20.10
CA ASP A 209 -4.55 -1.31 19.99
C ASP A 209 -5.48 -0.39 20.79
N GLY A 210 -6.80 -0.66 20.76
CA GLY A 210 -7.76 0.05 21.59
C GLY A 210 -7.50 -0.13 23.09
N PHE A 211 -7.26 -1.36 23.53
CA PHE A 211 -6.87 -1.66 24.92
C PHE A 211 -5.56 -0.98 25.29
N ASN A 212 -4.55 -1.06 24.44
CA ASN A 212 -3.24 -0.46 24.64
C ASN A 212 -3.34 1.07 24.85
N SER A 213 -4.16 1.71 24.01
CA SER A 213 -4.41 3.15 24.13
C SER A 213 -5.11 3.52 25.44
N ASP A 214 -6.08 2.71 25.87
CA ASP A 214 -6.78 2.93 27.14
C ASP A 214 -5.85 2.67 28.34
N LEU A 215 -5.10 1.56 28.34
CA LEU A 215 -4.16 1.22 29.40
C LEU A 215 -3.07 2.28 29.53
N GLN A 216 -2.44 2.69 28.42
CA GLN A 216 -1.43 3.76 28.40
C GLN A 216 -1.98 5.07 29.00
N ARG A 217 -3.21 5.43 28.62
CA ARG A 217 -3.86 6.63 29.15
C ARG A 217 -4.11 6.54 30.66
N TYR A 218 -4.57 5.38 31.17
CA TYR A 218 -4.83 5.21 32.60
C TYR A 218 -3.54 5.14 33.42
N LEU A 219 -2.49 4.48 32.91
CA LEU A 219 -1.19 4.42 33.58
C LEU A 219 -0.49 5.79 33.62
N THR A 220 -0.79 6.66 32.67
CA THR A 220 -0.25 8.05 32.67
C THR A 220 -0.97 8.97 33.68
N ASP A 221 -2.15 8.56 34.14
CA ASP A 221 -2.89 9.33 35.18
C ASP A 221 -2.43 8.91 36.59
N ASN A 222 -1.57 9.71 37.19
CA ASN A 222 -1.01 9.47 38.54
C ASN A 222 -2.06 9.35 39.68
N SER A 223 -3.33 9.63 39.38
CA SER A 223 -4.44 9.48 40.36
C SER A 223 -5.04 8.07 40.34
N ILE A 224 -4.67 7.23 39.40
CA ILE A 224 -5.19 5.86 39.19
C ILE A 224 -4.10 4.87 39.58
N SER A 225 -4.45 3.86 40.40
CA SER A 225 -3.54 2.76 40.71
C SER A 225 -3.27 1.88 39.49
N VAL A 226 -2.16 1.14 39.46
CA VAL A 226 -1.84 0.21 38.38
C VAL A 226 -2.94 -0.84 38.23
N ALA A 227 -3.44 -1.40 39.33
CA ALA A 227 -4.53 -2.35 39.32
C ALA A 227 -5.82 -1.75 38.71
N ASP A 228 -6.19 -0.53 39.11
CA ASP A 228 -7.35 0.15 38.57
C ASP A 228 -7.16 0.51 37.09
N ALA A 229 -5.95 0.86 36.67
CA ALA A 229 -5.65 1.15 35.27
C ALA A 229 -5.89 -0.08 34.39
N ILE A 230 -5.35 -1.23 34.79
CA ILE A 230 -5.55 -2.49 34.08
C ILE A 230 -7.02 -2.92 34.11
N SER A 231 -7.66 -2.87 35.30
CA SER A 231 -9.09 -3.22 35.47
C SER A 231 -9.96 -2.40 34.51
N ARG A 232 -9.81 -1.06 34.48
CA ARG A 232 -10.59 -0.16 33.59
C ARG A 232 -10.34 -0.45 32.10
N ALA A 233 -9.11 -0.79 31.73
CA ALA A 233 -8.80 -1.14 30.34
C ALA A 233 -9.56 -2.42 29.92
N PHE A 234 -9.59 -3.44 30.79
CA PHE A 234 -10.41 -4.65 30.55
C PHE A 234 -11.92 -4.36 30.57
N ASP A 235 -12.40 -3.55 31.51
CA ASP A 235 -13.82 -3.18 31.60
C ASP A 235 -14.30 -2.44 30.33
N ASN A 236 -13.44 -1.64 29.72
CA ASN A 236 -13.75 -0.95 28.48
C ASN A 236 -13.72 -1.88 27.25
N LEU A 237 -12.86 -2.88 27.25
CA LEU A 237 -12.70 -3.81 26.14
C LEU A 237 -13.75 -4.91 26.16
N THR A 238 -14.01 -5.54 27.32
CA THR A 238 -14.84 -6.74 27.48
C THR A 238 -16.20 -6.63 26.81
N PRO A 239 -16.99 -5.56 26.94
CA PRO A 239 -18.30 -5.46 26.31
C PRO A 239 -18.25 -5.45 24.77
N LYS A 240 -17.10 -5.11 24.18
CA LYS A 240 -16.91 -4.92 22.73
C LYS A 240 -16.06 -6.03 22.11
N ILE A 241 -15.42 -6.87 22.92
CA ILE A 241 -14.42 -7.83 22.44
C ILE A 241 -15.01 -8.85 21.48
N MET A 242 -16.25 -9.30 21.72
CA MET A 242 -16.95 -10.24 20.86
C MET A 242 -17.79 -9.57 19.77
N GLU A 243 -17.83 -8.23 19.74
CA GLU A 243 -18.47 -7.52 18.64
C GLU A 243 -17.72 -7.76 17.33
N LYS A 244 -18.50 -7.87 16.25
CA LYS A 244 -17.95 -7.95 14.88
C LYS A 244 -17.27 -6.63 14.56
N SER A 245 -15.97 -6.62 14.60
CA SER A 245 -15.17 -5.46 14.16
C SER A 245 -14.67 -5.67 12.75
N VAL A 246 -14.87 -4.68 11.89
CA VAL A 246 -14.15 -4.61 10.61
C VAL A 246 -12.79 -3.99 10.91
N ASP A 247 -11.73 -4.76 10.75
CA ASP A 247 -10.39 -4.22 10.87
C ASP A 247 -10.11 -3.22 9.74
N THR A 248 -10.28 -1.93 10.07
CA THR A 248 -10.06 -0.84 9.11
C THR A 248 -8.61 -0.70 8.69
N SER A 249 -7.66 -1.20 9.48
CA SER A 249 -6.23 -1.17 9.15
C SER A 249 -5.92 -2.04 7.93
N MET A 250 -6.59 -3.18 7.80
CA MET A 250 -6.48 -4.10 6.66
C MET A 250 -7.37 -3.72 5.48
N LEU A 251 -8.42 -2.92 5.73
CA LEU A 251 -9.37 -2.52 4.69
C LEU A 251 -8.72 -1.67 3.59
N PHE A 252 -7.87 -0.71 3.96
CA PHE A 252 -7.20 0.16 3.00
C PHE A 252 -6.22 -0.60 2.08
N PRO A 253 -5.26 -1.40 2.60
CA PRO A 253 -4.42 -2.26 1.76
C PRO A 253 -5.24 -3.18 0.86
N PHE A 254 -6.30 -3.82 1.39
CA PHE A 254 -7.19 -4.68 0.63
C PHE A 254 -7.84 -3.96 -0.56
N LEU A 255 -8.43 -2.78 -0.35
CA LEU A 255 -9.05 -2.01 -1.41
C LEU A 255 -8.03 -1.49 -2.42
N PHE A 256 -6.87 -1.02 -1.96
CA PHE A 256 -5.83 -0.48 -2.82
C PHE A 256 -5.20 -1.57 -3.71
N PHE A 257 -4.70 -2.65 -3.12
CA PHE A 257 -4.08 -3.74 -3.88
C PHE A 257 -5.10 -4.52 -4.69
N GLY A 258 -6.28 -4.81 -4.13
CA GLY A 258 -7.36 -5.47 -4.83
C GLY A 258 -7.83 -4.66 -6.04
N GLY A 259 -8.09 -3.37 -5.85
CA GLY A 259 -8.47 -2.45 -6.93
C GLY A 259 -7.38 -2.35 -8.00
N PHE A 260 -6.11 -2.21 -7.60
CA PHE A 260 -4.98 -2.15 -8.53
C PHE A 260 -4.88 -3.43 -9.38
N ILE A 261 -4.99 -4.60 -8.78
CA ILE A 261 -4.94 -5.90 -9.48
C ILE A 261 -6.13 -6.03 -10.45
N LEU A 262 -7.34 -5.69 -10.02
CA LEU A 262 -8.54 -5.74 -10.87
C LEU A 262 -8.42 -4.80 -12.07
N ILE A 263 -7.96 -3.56 -11.86
CA ILE A 263 -7.75 -2.59 -12.94
C ILE A 263 -6.70 -3.10 -13.92
N ASN A 264 -5.57 -3.63 -13.44
CA ASN A 264 -4.54 -4.20 -14.31
C ASN A 264 -5.05 -5.41 -15.11
N ALA A 265 -5.76 -6.33 -14.47
CA ALA A 265 -6.37 -7.48 -15.14
C ALA A 265 -7.39 -7.02 -16.18
N TYR A 266 -8.23 -6.03 -15.87
CA TYR A 266 -9.17 -5.44 -16.81
C TYR A 266 -8.46 -4.86 -18.04
N PHE A 267 -7.44 -4.01 -17.85
CA PHE A 267 -6.67 -3.45 -18.96
C PHE A 267 -5.95 -4.51 -19.78
N MET A 268 -5.43 -5.55 -19.12
CA MET A 268 -4.78 -6.67 -19.82
C MET A 268 -5.74 -7.41 -20.73
N VAL A 269 -6.98 -7.66 -20.28
CA VAL A 269 -7.98 -8.42 -21.05
C VAL A 269 -8.68 -7.56 -22.09
N PHE A 270 -9.20 -6.41 -21.68
CA PHE A 270 -10.14 -5.65 -22.50
C PHE A 270 -9.51 -4.51 -23.28
N HIS A 271 -8.38 -3.95 -22.81
CA HIS A 271 -7.74 -2.84 -23.49
C HIS A 271 -6.82 -3.34 -24.61
N ASP A 272 -7.38 -3.45 -25.82
CA ASP A 272 -6.62 -3.75 -27.04
C ASP A 272 -6.47 -2.48 -27.91
N PRO A 273 -5.32 -1.77 -27.83
CA PRO A 273 -5.08 -0.59 -28.64
C PRO A 273 -4.99 -0.89 -30.16
N SER A 274 -4.79 -2.16 -30.54
CA SER A 274 -4.75 -2.58 -31.95
C SER A 274 -6.16 -2.70 -32.56
N ARG A 275 -7.21 -2.72 -31.73
CA ARG A 275 -8.61 -2.86 -32.20
C ARG A 275 -8.98 -1.82 -33.27
N LYS A 276 -8.48 -0.57 -33.11
CA LYS A 276 -8.71 0.52 -34.06
C LYS A 276 -8.05 0.29 -35.43
N TYR A 277 -7.05 -0.60 -35.53
CA TYR A 277 -6.34 -0.91 -36.76
C TYR A 277 -6.75 -2.23 -37.39
N ARG A 278 -7.69 -2.95 -36.81
CA ARG A 278 -8.10 -4.28 -37.26
C ARG A 278 -8.55 -4.30 -38.75
N ASN A 279 -9.18 -3.22 -39.17
CA ASN A 279 -9.65 -3.05 -40.55
C ASN A 279 -8.74 -2.11 -41.37
N ALA A 280 -7.48 -1.96 -40.97
CA ALA A 280 -6.54 -1.15 -41.71
C ALA A 280 -6.12 -1.87 -43.01
N GLU A 281 -6.08 -1.11 -44.08
CA GLU A 281 -5.66 -1.60 -45.41
C GLU A 281 -4.17 -1.27 -45.63
N VAL A 282 -3.43 -2.21 -46.19
CA VAL A 282 -2.05 -1.96 -46.62
C VAL A 282 -2.09 -1.13 -47.89
N CYS A 283 -1.44 0.03 -47.88
CA CYS A 283 -1.31 0.89 -49.04
C CYS A 283 0.07 0.62 -49.69
N PRO A 284 0.15 0.32 -50.99
CA PRO A 284 1.43 0.22 -51.67
C PRO A 284 2.15 1.58 -51.59
N GLU A 285 3.49 1.55 -51.51
CA GLU A 285 4.36 2.70 -51.26
C GLU A 285 4.18 3.81 -52.29
N ASN A 286 3.76 3.49 -53.50
CA ASN A 286 3.60 4.37 -54.67
C ASN A 286 2.14 4.86 -54.90
N ALA A 287 1.20 4.59 -53.99
CA ALA A 287 -0.14 5.14 -54.19
C ALA A 287 -0.06 6.66 -53.94
N PRO A 288 -0.39 7.51 -54.95
CA PRO A 288 -0.39 8.96 -54.76
C PRO A 288 -1.34 9.25 -53.60
N VAL A 289 -0.92 10.12 -52.66
CA VAL A 289 -1.80 10.70 -51.68
C VAL A 289 -2.82 11.48 -52.49
N SER A 290 -3.98 10.87 -52.80
CA SER A 290 -5.05 11.62 -53.47
C SER A 290 -5.39 12.81 -52.57
N ALA A 291 -5.12 13.97 -53.09
CA ALA A 291 -5.43 15.28 -52.47
C ALA A 291 -6.95 15.53 -52.43
N GLN A 292 -7.71 14.51 -52.02
CA GLN A 292 -9.14 14.53 -51.89
C GLN A 292 -9.57 14.64 -50.45
N SER A 293 -9.25 15.76 -49.82
CA SER A 293 -9.97 16.26 -48.67
C SER A 293 -9.74 17.78 -48.47
N ARG A 294 -9.73 18.50 -49.61
CA ARG A 294 -9.87 19.96 -49.58
C ARG A 294 -10.93 20.39 -50.59
N SER A 295 -12.14 20.02 -50.36
CA SER A 295 -13.27 20.63 -51.02
C SER A 295 -14.41 20.67 -50.01
N VAL A 296 -14.48 21.75 -49.30
CA VAL A 296 -15.70 22.51 -49.04
C VAL A 296 -15.25 23.86 -48.45
N GLN A 297 -15.64 24.92 -49.23
CA GLN A 297 -15.75 26.34 -48.88
C GLN A 297 -14.41 27.11 -48.85
N THR A 298 -14.19 28.13 -49.60
CA THR A 298 -15.06 29.27 -49.98
C THR A 298 -14.32 30.04 -51.09
N ALA A 299 -15.02 30.42 -52.15
CA ALA A 299 -14.53 31.40 -53.10
C ALA A 299 -14.35 32.74 -52.36
N GLN A 300 -13.11 33.19 -52.19
CA GLN A 300 -12.80 34.60 -51.96
C GLN A 300 -11.37 34.90 -52.45
N THR A 301 -11.33 35.78 -53.42
CA THR A 301 -10.38 36.82 -53.72
C THR A 301 -8.90 36.41 -53.88
N VAL A 302 -8.49 36.44 -55.16
CA VAL A 302 -7.10 36.42 -55.61
C VAL A 302 -6.34 37.57 -54.99
N GLN A 303 -5.38 37.24 -54.07
CA GLN A 303 -4.34 38.13 -53.62
C GLN A 303 -2.96 37.60 -54.12
N PRO A 304 -2.04 38.43 -54.56
CA PRO A 304 -0.81 37.98 -55.17
C PRO A 304 0.09 37.27 -54.17
N PRO A 305 1.02 36.36 -54.61
CA PRO A 305 1.83 35.52 -53.74
C PRO A 305 2.76 36.35 -52.86
N ALA A 306 2.66 36.14 -51.55
CA ALA A 306 3.64 36.61 -50.59
C ALA A 306 4.97 35.83 -50.77
N PRO A 307 6.15 36.42 -50.47
CA PRO A 307 7.45 35.80 -50.65
C PRO A 307 7.57 34.55 -49.76
N ALA A 308 8.22 33.52 -50.29
CA ALA A 308 8.44 32.24 -49.62
C ALA A 308 9.07 32.44 -48.23
N ALA A 309 8.36 31.97 -47.19
CA ALA A 309 8.90 32.01 -45.82
C ALA A 309 10.14 31.10 -45.76
N HIS A 310 11.22 31.66 -45.29
CA HIS A 310 12.47 30.94 -45.08
C HIS A 310 12.27 29.91 -43.98
N GLU A 311 12.42 28.62 -44.29
CA GLU A 311 12.35 27.54 -43.31
C GLU A 311 13.74 27.30 -42.72
N GLU A 312 13.85 27.19 -41.40
CA GLU A 312 15.10 26.87 -40.69
C GLU A 312 14.95 25.54 -39.96
N SER A 313 16.08 24.87 -39.70
CA SER A 313 16.10 23.60 -38.97
C SER A 313 16.24 23.82 -37.48
N CYS A 314 15.39 23.20 -36.68
CA CYS A 314 15.45 23.27 -35.23
C CYS A 314 16.76 22.68 -34.68
N PRO A 315 17.53 23.45 -33.86
CA PRO A 315 18.84 23.01 -33.33
C PRO A 315 18.73 21.79 -32.40
N TYR A 316 17.53 21.48 -31.89
CA TYR A 316 17.36 20.41 -30.94
C TYR A 316 16.91 19.07 -31.58
N CYS A 317 16.13 19.10 -32.68
CA CYS A 317 15.61 17.89 -33.29
C CYS A 317 15.76 17.83 -34.82
N GLY A 318 16.30 18.88 -35.47
CA GLY A 318 16.43 18.93 -36.92
C GLY A 318 15.16 19.14 -37.72
N GLY A 319 14.00 19.29 -37.08
CA GLY A 319 12.71 19.53 -37.76
C GLY A 319 12.61 20.96 -38.26
N ASN A 320 12.01 21.16 -39.49
CA ASN A 320 11.87 22.50 -40.07
C ASN A 320 10.83 23.34 -39.32
N TYR A 321 11.15 24.63 -39.14
CA TYR A 321 10.26 25.61 -38.55
C TYR A 321 10.37 26.96 -39.32
N VAL A 322 9.40 27.82 -39.14
CA VAL A 322 9.40 29.15 -39.77
C VAL A 322 9.75 30.20 -38.73
N PRO A 323 10.95 30.83 -38.82
CA PRO A 323 11.35 31.91 -37.90
C PRO A 323 10.32 33.07 -37.87
N GLY A 324 10.05 33.56 -36.66
CA GLY A 324 9.08 34.63 -36.45
C GLY A 324 7.61 34.20 -36.39
N ARG A 325 7.24 32.97 -36.86
CA ARG A 325 5.90 32.40 -36.77
C ARG A 325 5.79 31.41 -35.62
N ASP A 326 6.78 30.52 -35.49
CA ASP A 326 6.77 29.39 -34.57
C ASP A 326 7.66 29.71 -33.35
N LYS A 327 7.06 30.13 -32.23
CA LYS A 327 7.78 30.36 -30.95
C LYS A 327 8.30 29.07 -30.30
N ARG A 328 7.76 27.92 -30.70
CA ARG A 328 8.19 26.59 -30.27
C ARG A 328 8.28 25.68 -31.48
N CYS A 329 9.28 24.80 -31.48
CA CYS A 329 9.40 23.81 -32.51
C CYS A 329 8.15 22.92 -32.60
N PRO A 330 7.51 22.78 -33.77
CA PRO A 330 6.30 21.98 -33.94
C PRO A 330 6.55 20.48 -33.72
N TYR A 331 7.81 20.04 -33.72
CA TYR A 331 8.19 18.62 -33.60
C TYR A 331 8.60 18.22 -32.18
N CYS A 332 9.47 19.00 -31.51
CA CYS A 332 9.98 18.67 -30.18
C CYS A 332 9.48 19.62 -29.06
N GLN A 333 8.73 20.68 -29.44
CA GLN A 333 8.20 21.72 -28.53
C GLN A 333 9.26 22.54 -27.78
N ALA A 334 10.54 22.41 -28.12
CA ALA A 334 11.59 23.27 -27.59
C ALA A 334 11.33 24.74 -27.93
N LEU A 335 11.56 25.63 -27.00
CA LEU A 335 11.53 27.08 -27.21
C LEU A 335 12.62 27.46 -28.21
N LEU A 336 12.23 28.19 -29.24
CA LEU A 336 13.14 28.72 -30.27
C LEU A 336 13.41 30.17 -29.90
N ASP A 337 14.62 30.44 -29.40
CA ASP A 337 15.04 31.76 -28.95
C ASP A 337 15.52 32.56 -30.15
N TYR A 338 14.77 33.57 -30.52
CA TYR A 338 15.18 34.54 -31.56
C TYR A 338 15.90 35.71 -30.88
N SER A 339 17.16 35.51 -30.50
CA SER A 339 18.03 36.67 -30.23
C SER A 339 18.33 37.35 -31.53
N HIS A 340 17.61 38.39 -31.84
CA HIS A 340 17.95 39.33 -32.88
C HIS A 340 19.28 40.01 -32.51
N ASP A 341 20.35 39.62 -33.19
CA ASP A 341 21.50 40.52 -33.35
C ASP A 341 21.09 41.70 -34.23
N THR A 342 20.68 42.77 -33.58
CA THR A 342 20.66 44.10 -34.19
C THR A 342 22.05 44.66 -34.07
N ASN A 343 22.88 44.43 -35.09
CA ASN A 343 24.03 45.26 -35.42
C ASN A 343 23.91 45.65 -36.90
N GLU A 344 23.48 46.83 -37.14
CA GLU A 344 23.91 48.00 -37.92
C GLU A 344 22.70 48.87 -38.27
#